data_9c6e6a9361fbd195fe8951c258f47824
#
_entry.id   9c6e6a9361fbd195fe8951c258f47824
#
_cell.length_a   1.000
_cell.length_b   1.000
_cell.length_c   1.000
_cell.angle_alpha   90.00
_cell.angle_beta   90.00
_cell.angle_gamma   90.00
#
_symmetry.space_group_name_H-M   'P 1'
#
loop_
_entity.id
_entity.type
_entity.pdbx_description
1 polymer ?
#
loop_
_entity_poly.entity_id
_entity_poly.type
_entity_poly.pdbx_seq_one_letter_code
_entity_poly.pdbx_strand_id
1 'polypeptide(L)'
;MSFYVYMLKSLSKKKVTYVGYTNNLSKRIKLHNTGKGAKFTRGRKWKLIYKEKHNTKNKAISREYYIKNNRKLRNTIKNNI
;
A
#
# COMPACT_ATOMS: atom_id res chain seq x y z
N MET A 1 -14.75 8.51 10.79
CA MET A 1 -14.26 7.41 9.98
C MET A 1 -12.82 7.69 9.58
N SER A 2 -11.98 6.66 9.60
CA SER A 2 -10.56 6.84 9.28
C SER A 2 -10.21 6.21 7.94
N PHE A 3 -9.22 6.81 7.28
CA PHE A 3 -8.68 6.29 6.04
C PHE A 3 -7.19 6.04 6.23
N TYR A 4 -6.67 5.02 5.55
CA TYR A 4 -5.26 4.65 5.66
C TYR A 4 -4.63 4.69 4.29
N VAL A 5 -3.44 5.30 4.22
CA VAL A 5 -2.54 5.11 3.09
C VAL A 5 -1.56 4.04 3.51
N TYR A 6 -1.30 3.10 2.64
CA TYR A 6 -0.48 1.94 2.98
C TYR A 6 0.48 1.58 1.85
N MET A 7 1.57 0.93 2.21
CA MET A 7 2.50 0.38 1.24
C MET A 7 2.70 -1.10 1.52
N LEU A 8 2.61 -1.90 0.47
CA LEU A 8 2.85 -3.34 0.51
C LEU A 8 4.15 -3.65 -0.22
N LYS A 9 4.83 -4.69 0.23
CA LYS A 9 6.02 -5.23 -0.42
C LYS A 9 5.75 -6.68 -0.76
N SER A 10 6.08 -7.09 -1.99
CA SER A 10 5.86 -8.47 -2.41
C SER A 10 6.83 -9.42 -1.69
N LEU A 11 6.37 -10.65 -1.48
CA LEU A 11 7.20 -11.71 -0.87
C LEU A 11 7.89 -12.57 -1.92
N SER A 12 7.72 -12.25 -3.20
CA SER A 12 8.35 -12.97 -4.32
C SER A 12 9.83 -12.60 -4.44
N LYS A 13 10.56 -13.33 -5.30
CA LYS A 13 11.98 -13.06 -5.57
C LYS A 13 12.20 -11.63 -6.02
N LYS A 14 11.37 -11.16 -6.95
CA LYS A 14 11.41 -9.77 -7.38
C LYS A 14 10.60 -8.92 -6.41
N LYS A 15 11.28 -8.11 -5.62
CA LYS A 15 10.62 -7.26 -4.63
C LYS A 15 10.05 -6.02 -5.29
N VAL A 16 8.73 -5.94 -5.34
CA VAL A 16 8.01 -4.76 -5.85
C VAL A 16 7.13 -4.21 -4.74
N THR A 17 6.73 -2.96 -4.87
CA THR A 17 5.88 -2.29 -3.89
C THR A 17 4.59 -1.84 -4.51
N TYR A 18 3.56 -1.70 -3.69
CA TYR A 18 2.26 -1.20 -4.09
C TYR A 18 1.78 -0.19 -3.06
N VAL A 19 1.29 0.95 -3.50
CA VAL A 19 0.75 2.00 -2.64
C VAL A 19 -0.74 2.16 -2.92
N GLY A 20 -1.55 2.20 -1.86
CA GLY A 20 -2.99 2.38 -1.98
C GLY A 20 -3.57 3.09 -0.78
N TYR A 21 -4.89 3.30 -0.80
CA TYR A 21 -5.60 3.82 0.37
C TYR A 21 -6.88 3.00 0.58
N THR A 22 -7.36 3.01 1.83
CA THR A 22 -8.56 2.24 2.18
C THR A 22 -9.14 2.73 3.51
N ASN A 23 -10.42 2.48 3.72
CA ASN A 23 -11.04 2.70 5.03
C ASN A 23 -11.04 1.43 5.89
N ASN A 24 -10.56 0.33 5.37
CA ASN A 24 -10.46 -0.94 6.11
C ASN A 24 -9.20 -1.67 5.70
N LEU A 25 -8.12 -1.44 6.44
CA LEU A 25 -6.80 -1.94 6.11
C LEU A 25 -6.70 -3.46 6.10
N SER A 26 -7.21 -4.13 7.15
CA SER A 26 -7.19 -5.59 7.24
C SER A 26 -7.86 -6.26 6.05
N LYS A 27 -9.07 -5.78 5.73
CA LYS A 27 -9.85 -6.32 4.62
C LYS A 27 -9.13 -6.11 3.29
N ARG A 28 -8.55 -4.93 3.10
CA ARG A 28 -7.87 -4.58 1.85
C ARG A 28 -6.62 -5.43 1.63
N ILE A 29 -5.82 -5.63 2.67
CA ILE A 29 -4.63 -6.49 2.59
C ILE A 29 -5.03 -7.92 2.22
N LYS A 30 -6.09 -8.43 2.84
CA LYS A 30 -6.61 -9.76 2.52
C LYS A 30 -7.02 -9.86 1.06
N LEU A 31 -7.69 -8.83 0.53
CA LEU A 31 -8.09 -8.81 -0.88
C LEU A 31 -6.87 -8.84 -1.80
N HIS A 32 -5.82 -8.07 -1.50
CA HIS A 32 -4.60 -8.11 -2.28
C HIS A 32 -3.97 -9.50 -2.29
N ASN A 33 -3.91 -10.16 -1.14
CA ASN A 33 -3.31 -11.48 -1.00
C ASN A 33 -4.12 -12.60 -1.65
N THR A 34 -5.42 -12.37 -1.87
CA THR A 34 -6.28 -13.35 -2.54
C THR A 34 -6.51 -13.03 -4.02
N GLY A 35 -5.82 -12.02 -4.54
CA GLY A 35 -5.90 -11.66 -5.95
C GLY A 35 -7.11 -10.81 -6.33
N LYS A 36 -7.83 -10.27 -5.35
CA LYS A 36 -9.07 -9.50 -5.55
C LYS A 36 -8.91 -8.01 -5.25
N GLY A 37 -7.71 -7.56 -4.86
CA GLY A 37 -7.49 -6.17 -4.48
C GLY A 37 -7.31 -5.25 -5.67
N ALA A 38 -6.27 -5.47 -6.43
CA ALA A 38 -5.95 -4.67 -7.60
C ALA A 38 -5.33 -5.58 -8.66
N LYS A 39 -5.42 -5.16 -9.91
CA LYS A 39 -4.87 -5.94 -11.02
C LYS A 39 -3.37 -6.16 -10.85
N PHE A 40 -2.65 -5.12 -10.44
CA PHE A 40 -1.20 -5.16 -10.22
C PHE A 40 -0.80 -6.18 -9.13
N THR A 41 -1.65 -6.37 -8.12
CA THR A 41 -1.32 -7.22 -6.97
C THR A 41 -1.68 -8.69 -7.16
N ARG A 42 -2.31 -9.05 -8.27
CA ARG A 42 -2.70 -10.43 -8.54
C ARG A 42 -1.49 -11.35 -8.65
N GLY A 43 -1.65 -12.57 -8.13
CA GLY A 43 -0.63 -13.60 -8.28
C GLY A 43 0.57 -13.46 -7.36
N ARG A 44 0.53 -12.52 -6.43
CA ARG A 44 1.62 -12.29 -5.48
C ARG A 44 1.09 -12.28 -4.06
N LYS A 45 1.98 -12.61 -3.12
CA LYS A 45 1.71 -12.43 -1.70
C LYS A 45 2.36 -11.13 -1.24
N TRP A 46 1.70 -10.42 -0.34
CA TRP A 46 2.08 -9.08 0.06
C TRP A 46 2.23 -8.95 1.56
N LYS A 47 3.20 -8.15 1.98
CA LYS A 47 3.42 -7.79 3.38
C LYS A 47 3.22 -6.28 3.52
N LEU A 48 2.49 -5.87 4.57
CA LEU A 48 2.35 -4.46 4.91
C LEU A 48 3.66 -3.95 5.48
N ILE A 49 4.25 -2.92 4.88
CA ILE A 49 5.51 -2.34 5.35
C ILE A 49 5.37 -0.90 5.83
N TYR A 50 4.26 -0.24 5.53
CA TYR A 50 4.04 1.13 5.92
C TYR A 50 2.55 1.45 5.93
N LYS A 51 2.13 2.26 6.90
CA LYS A 51 0.76 2.77 6.94
C LYS A 51 0.74 4.14 7.61
N GLU A 52 -0.21 4.97 7.23
CA GLU A 52 -0.50 6.23 7.90
C GLU A 52 -2.01 6.45 7.91
N LYS A 53 -2.50 7.07 8.98
CA LYS A 53 -3.92 7.30 9.19
C LYS A 53 -4.29 8.74 8.85
N HIS A 54 -5.41 8.92 8.17
CA HIS A 54 -5.96 10.22 7.82
C HIS A 54 -7.42 10.31 8.21
N ASN A 55 -7.85 11.51 8.59
CA ASN A 55 -9.23 11.74 9.03
C ASN A 55 -10.22 11.89 7.88
N THR A 56 -9.72 12.20 6.67
CA THR A 56 -10.59 12.40 5.51
C THR A 56 -10.09 11.61 4.31
N LYS A 57 -11.04 11.25 3.44
CA LYS A 57 -10.72 10.56 2.19
C LYS A 57 -9.83 11.40 1.29
N ASN A 58 -10.08 12.70 1.21
CA ASN A 58 -9.32 13.60 0.34
C ASN A 58 -7.85 13.68 0.76
N LYS A 59 -7.58 13.72 2.07
CA LYS A 59 -6.21 13.70 2.57
C LYS A 59 -5.52 12.39 2.23
N ALA A 60 -6.22 11.28 2.37
CA ALA A 60 -5.67 9.96 2.03
C ALA A 60 -5.35 9.88 0.54
N ILE A 61 -6.25 10.34 -0.32
CA ILE A 61 -6.02 10.34 -1.77
C ILE A 61 -4.81 11.19 -2.15
N SER A 62 -4.70 12.40 -1.60
CA SER A 62 -3.57 13.30 -1.85
C SER A 62 -2.26 12.64 -1.43
N ARG A 63 -2.25 12.03 -0.26
CA ARG A 63 -1.05 11.41 0.29
C ARG A 63 -0.65 10.16 -0.50
N GLU A 64 -1.62 9.36 -0.90
CA GLU A 64 -1.40 8.20 -1.76
C GLU A 64 -0.71 8.63 -3.06
N TYR A 65 -1.25 9.68 -3.68
CA TYR A 65 -0.71 10.22 -4.92
C TYR A 65 0.74 10.70 -4.72
N TYR A 66 1.00 11.42 -3.64
CA TYR A 66 2.34 11.92 -3.31
C TYR A 66 3.35 10.78 -3.16
N ILE A 67 3.00 9.76 -2.37
CA ILE A 67 3.89 8.62 -2.13
C ILE A 67 4.09 7.82 -3.43
N LYS A 68 3.03 7.61 -4.18
CA LYS A 68 3.06 6.86 -5.43
C LYS A 68 4.01 7.49 -6.46
N ASN A 69 4.09 8.82 -6.46
CA ASN A 69 4.95 9.56 -7.38
C ASN A 69 6.30 9.95 -6.79
N ASN A 70 6.62 9.48 -5.59
CA ASN A 70 7.90 9.76 -4.95
C ASN A 70 8.72 8.48 -4.80
N ARG A 71 9.46 8.14 -5.83
CA ARG A 71 10.25 6.91 -5.87
C ARG A 71 11.29 6.85 -4.74
N LYS A 72 11.93 7.98 -4.45
CA LYS A 72 12.95 8.07 -3.41
C LYS A 72 12.35 7.72 -2.03
N LEU A 73 11.18 8.28 -1.73
CA LEU A 73 10.50 7.98 -0.48
C LEU A 73 10.10 6.50 -0.39
N ARG A 74 9.55 5.94 -1.47
CA ARG A 74 9.18 4.53 -1.49
C ARG A 74 10.39 3.61 -1.27
N ASN A 75 11.52 3.93 -1.87
CA ASN A 75 12.74 3.16 -1.69
C ASN A 75 13.26 3.27 -0.26
N THR A 76 13.17 4.44 0.35
CA THR A 76 13.56 4.64 1.76
C THR A 76 12.71 3.75 2.68
N ILE A 77 11.40 3.75 2.49
CA ILE A 77 10.48 2.89 3.27
C ILE A 77 10.80 1.42 3.04
N LYS A 78 10.97 1.03 1.79
CA LYS A 78 11.24 -0.36 1.40
C LYS A 78 12.53 -0.89 2.02
N ASN A 79 13.56 -0.06 2.09
CA ASN A 79 14.90 -0.47 2.56
C ASN A 79 15.07 -0.42 4.07
N ASN A 80 14.14 0.19 4.80
CA ASN A 80 14.20 0.29 6.27
C ASN A 80 13.45 -0.82 7.00
N ILE A 81 13.15 -1.90 6.33
CA ILE A 81 12.38 -3.00 6.91
C ILE A 81 13.19 -4.26 7.02
#